data_6f7de090aff6afb244169a480b0d15b8
#
_entry.id   6f7de090aff6afb244169a480b0d15b8
#
_cell.length_a   1.000
_cell.length_b   1.000
_cell.length_c   1.000
_cell.angle_alpha   90.00
_cell.angle_beta   90.00
_cell.angle_gamma   90.00
#
_symmetry.space_group_name_H-M   'P 1'
#
loop_
_entity.id
_entity.type
_entity.pdbx_description
1 polymer ?
#
loop_
_entity_poly.entity_id
_entity_poly.type
_entity_poly.pdbx_seq_one_letter_code
_entity_poly.pdbx_strand_id
1 'polypeptide(L)'
;INKTLEGYTPMDSSDPVEFGGTYIKYQGETIQLSETAIYVDGSLSDELAAQYPYVYNDITKALSADALKNGTADKPMTVYVAPYVYWIDDPAATDTVQKTEGYSVPYGMVVNSEYLTIKGLTGNPDNVVLAGNRGQSHASNGNYTMFRFNCSGALTVKNITIGNYCSVDLDYPLMSELNQAKRTETITQAQLADVSGDKMFADNCNFISRLNLDPINGASRSLYNNCHFESTDDALNANAVYVGCDFDFYGNRPLYSSYGTGSTFLGCTFNCKILNVEAEPTQFFT
;
A
#
# COMPACT_ATOMS: atom_id res chain seq x y z
N ILE A 1 2.57 -31.23 16.41
CA ILE A 1 2.75 -29.96 17.15
C ILE A 1 3.52 -29.06 16.22
N ASN A 2 2.83 -28.09 15.63
CA ASN A 2 3.45 -27.08 14.79
C ASN A 2 4.28 -26.16 15.70
N LYS A 3 5.58 -26.09 15.48
CA LYS A 3 6.48 -25.20 16.23
C LYS A 3 6.97 -24.09 15.32
N THR A 4 7.00 -22.87 15.85
CA THR A 4 7.78 -21.78 15.25
C THR A 4 9.20 -22.23 14.99
N LEU A 5 9.82 -21.77 13.90
CA LEU A 5 11.22 -22.09 13.61
C LEU A 5 12.12 -21.62 14.74
N GLU A 6 13.10 -22.43 15.06
CA GLU A 6 14.11 -22.09 16.07
C GLU A 6 14.87 -20.84 15.62
N GLY A 7 14.96 -19.86 16.52
CA GLY A 7 15.61 -18.58 16.26
C GLY A 7 14.73 -17.53 15.57
N TYR A 8 13.51 -17.86 15.13
CA TYR A 8 12.56 -16.86 14.64
C TYR A 8 11.93 -16.07 15.80
N THR A 9 11.93 -14.75 15.68
CA THR A 9 11.27 -13.85 16.63
C THR A 9 10.33 -12.93 15.85
N PRO A 10 9.03 -12.90 16.18
CA PRO A 10 8.09 -12.01 15.51
C PRO A 10 8.41 -10.54 15.80
N MET A 11 8.24 -9.67 14.80
CA MET A 11 8.44 -8.22 14.94
C MET A 11 7.49 -7.61 15.98
N ASP A 12 6.23 -8.03 15.99
CA ASP A 12 5.24 -7.62 16.97
C ASP A 12 5.01 -8.75 17.99
N SER A 13 5.53 -8.58 19.18
CA SER A 13 5.35 -9.56 20.28
C SER A 13 3.96 -9.52 20.90
N SER A 14 3.18 -8.45 20.68
CA SER A 14 1.83 -8.29 21.22
C SER A 14 0.74 -8.90 20.31
N ASP A 15 1.03 -9.04 19.03
CA ASP A 15 0.16 -9.67 18.01
C ASP A 15 1.02 -10.57 17.09
N PRO A 16 1.59 -11.67 17.64
CA PRO A 16 2.67 -12.39 16.99
C PRO A 16 2.21 -13.24 15.82
N VAL A 17 3.01 -13.22 14.75
CA VAL A 17 2.98 -14.25 13.71
C VAL A 17 3.90 -15.38 14.13
N GLU A 18 3.42 -16.63 14.06
CA GLU A 18 4.27 -17.81 14.19
C GLU A 18 4.65 -18.31 12.80
N PHE A 19 5.95 -18.41 12.52
CA PHE A 19 6.45 -18.89 11.24
C PHE A 19 7.09 -20.28 11.39
N GLY A 20 6.59 -21.26 10.64
CA GLY A 20 7.05 -22.65 10.67
C GLY A 20 7.71 -23.12 9.36
N GLY A 21 8.08 -22.19 8.49
CA GLY A 21 8.70 -22.48 7.19
C GLY A 21 7.71 -22.75 6.07
N THR A 22 6.91 -23.80 6.20
CA THR A 22 5.87 -24.17 5.20
C THR A 22 4.48 -23.69 5.56
N TYR A 23 4.33 -23.07 6.73
CA TYR A 23 3.07 -22.50 7.22
C TYR A 23 3.35 -21.28 8.07
N ILE A 24 2.33 -20.48 8.22
CA ILE A 24 2.26 -19.42 9.23
C ILE A 24 1.06 -19.67 10.13
N LYS A 25 1.12 -19.17 11.37
CA LYS A 25 -0.02 -19.17 12.26
C LYS A 25 -0.23 -17.76 12.78
N TYR A 26 -1.43 -17.26 12.68
CA TYR A 26 -1.81 -15.94 13.10
C TYR A 26 -3.21 -15.95 13.68
N GLN A 27 -3.40 -15.36 14.88
CA GLN A 27 -4.66 -15.31 15.61
C GLN A 27 -5.38 -16.66 15.71
N GLY A 28 -4.60 -17.73 15.92
CA GLY A 28 -5.12 -19.09 16.08
C GLY A 28 -5.38 -19.86 14.78
N GLU A 29 -5.37 -19.18 13.64
CA GLU A 29 -5.49 -19.82 12.33
C GLU A 29 -4.13 -20.29 11.82
N THR A 30 -4.08 -21.50 11.28
CA THR A 30 -2.90 -22.03 10.58
C THR A 30 -3.12 -21.95 9.08
N ILE A 31 -2.21 -21.25 8.40
CA ILE A 31 -2.24 -21.06 6.95
C ILE A 31 -1.09 -21.83 6.34
N GLN A 32 -1.41 -22.84 5.52
CA GLN A 32 -0.41 -23.57 4.75
C GLN A 32 0.02 -22.73 3.55
N LEU A 33 1.32 -22.51 3.40
CA LEU A 33 1.87 -21.81 2.25
C LEU A 33 1.80 -22.69 1.00
N SER A 34 1.50 -22.09 -0.12
CA SER A 34 1.24 -22.79 -1.38
C SER A 34 1.42 -21.84 -2.57
N GLU A 35 1.23 -22.35 -3.77
CA GLU A 35 1.24 -21.58 -5.01
C GLU A 35 0.18 -20.45 -5.09
N THR A 36 -0.80 -20.44 -4.16
CA THR A 36 -1.81 -19.38 -4.02
C THR A 36 -1.80 -18.68 -2.67
N ALA A 37 -0.83 -18.99 -1.81
CA ALA A 37 -0.67 -18.42 -0.48
C ALA A 37 0.82 -18.26 -0.17
N ILE A 38 1.36 -17.09 -0.37
CA ILE A 38 2.77 -16.77 -0.12
C ILE A 38 2.93 -15.87 1.10
N TYR A 39 4.10 -15.93 1.72
CA TYR A 39 4.45 -15.19 2.93
C TYR A 39 5.62 -14.26 2.67
N VAL A 40 5.51 -13.03 3.18
CA VAL A 40 6.56 -12.01 3.10
C VAL A 40 6.88 -11.54 4.50
N ASP A 41 8.16 -11.61 4.87
CA ASP A 41 8.66 -11.15 6.17
C ASP A 41 10.04 -10.51 6.01
N GLY A 42 10.09 -9.18 6.08
CA GLY A 42 11.31 -8.40 5.91
C GLY A 42 12.35 -8.59 7.01
N SER A 43 11.99 -9.25 8.12
CA SER A 43 12.93 -9.58 9.21
C SER A 43 13.75 -10.86 8.94
N LEU A 44 13.37 -11.65 7.93
CA LEU A 44 14.10 -12.87 7.58
C LEU A 44 15.39 -12.56 6.83
N SER A 45 16.43 -13.38 7.08
CA SER A 45 17.61 -13.36 6.23
C SER A 45 17.33 -13.93 4.84
N ASP A 46 18.15 -13.57 3.86
CA ASP A 46 18.06 -14.14 2.49
C ASP A 46 18.20 -15.68 2.52
N GLU A 47 19.10 -16.20 3.36
CA GLU A 47 19.35 -17.63 3.48
C GLU A 47 18.12 -18.37 4.04
N LEU A 48 17.43 -17.78 5.02
CA LEU A 48 16.25 -18.40 5.62
C LEU A 48 15.06 -18.34 4.66
N ALA A 49 14.80 -17.20 4.04
CA ALA A 49 13.73 -17.07 3.06
C ALA A 49 13.91 -18.04 1.87
N ALA A 50 15.15 -18.20 1.39
CA ALA A 50 15.46 -19.09 0.25
C ALA A 50 15.27 -20.59 0.54
N GLN A 51 15.12 -20.99 1.81
CA GLN A 51 14.86 -22.39 2.17
C GLN A 51 13.44 -22.87 1.84
N TYR A 52 12.50 -21.93 1.63
CA TYR A 52 11.08 -22.23 1.47
C TYR A 52 10.51 -21.61 0.19
N PRO A 53 9.83 -22.37 -0.65
CA PRO A 53 9.47 -21.92 -2.02
C PRO A 53 8.43 -20.80 -2.06
N TYR A 54 7.68 -20.59 -0.99
CA TYR A 54 6.59 -19.59 -0.92
C TYR A 54 6.86 -18.50 0.11
N VAL A 55 8.13 -18.30 0.46
CA VAL A 55 8.58 -17.35 1.46
C VAL A 55 9.50 -16.32 0.82
N TYR A 56 9.29 -15.06 1.13
CA TYR A 56 10.06 -13.93 0.64
C TYR A 56 10.40 -13.00 1.80
N ASN A 57 11.52 -12.32 1.71
CA ASN A 57 11.87 -11.23 2.63
C ASN A 57 11.87 -9.84 1.94
N ASP A 58 11.44 -9.80 0.69
CA ASP A 58 11.38 -8.61 -0.16
C ASP A 58 10.02 -8.58 -0.87
N ILE A 59 9.27 -7.48 -0.64
CA ILE A 59 7.93 -7.29 -1.22
C ILE A 59 7.97 -7.22 -2.75
N THR A 60 9.05 -6.67 -3.33
CA THR A 60 9.16 -6.54 -4.79
C THR A 60 9.36 -7.89 -5.46
N LYS A 61 10.12 -8.79 -4.82
CA LYS A 61 10.27 -10.17 -5.27
C LYS A 61 8.95 -10.93 -5.16
N ALA A 62 8.24 -10.79 -4.05
CA ALA A 62 6.95 -11.45 -3.83
C ALA A 62 5.91 -10.99 -4.85
N LEU A 63 5.75 -9.68 -5.05
CA LEU A 63 4.77 -9.10 -5.98
C LEU A 63 5.18 -9.21 -7.46
N SER A 64 6.38 -9.71 -7.76
CA SER A 64 6.84 -10.08 -9.10
C SER A 64 6.85 -11.58 -9.35
N ALA A 65 6.49 -12.40 -8.35
CA ALA A 65 6.54 -13.84 -8.44
C ALA A 65 5.53 -14.39 -9.48
N ASP A 66 5.92 -15.40 -10.22
CA ASP A 66 5.03 -16.08 -11.19
C ASP A 66 3.77 -16.64 -10.51
N ALA A 67 3.86 -17.00 -9.24
CA ALA A 67 2.74 -17.47 -8.43
C ALA A 67 1.57 -16.49 -8.37
N LEU A 68 1.79 -15.19 -8.56
CA LEU A 68 0.71 -14.20 -8.58
C LEU A 68 -0.32 -14.43 -9.68
N LYS A 69 0.02 -15.20 -10.71
CA LYS A 69 -0.87 -15.56 -11.82
C LYS A 69 -1.82 -16.71 -11.49
N ASN A 70 -1.62 -17.38 -10.33
CA ASN A 70 -2.41 -18.55 -9.94
C ASN A 70 -3.76 -18.23 -9.31
N GLY A 71 -4.01 -16.97 -8.97
CA GLY A 71 -5.26 -16.52 -8.35
C GLY A 71 -6.46 -16.67 -9.28
N THR A 72 -7.58 -17.15 -8.73
CA THR A 72 -8.89 -17.23 -9.41
C THR A 72 -9.96 -16.54 -8.59
N ALA A 73 -11.17 -16.38 -9.14
CA ALA A 73 -12.29 -15.75 -8.41
C ALA A 73 -12.63 -16.52 -7.12
N ASP A 74 -12.60 -17.85 -7.17
CA ASP A 74 -12.94 -18.72 -6.02
C ASP A 74 -11.75 -18.88 -5.05
N LYS A 75 -10.54 -18.73 -5.55
CA LYS A 75 -9.30 -18.85 -4.77
C LYS A 75 -8.31 -17.76 -5.18
N PRO A 76 -8.49 -16.51 -4.68
CA PRO A 76 -7.55 -15.43 -4.98
C PRO A 76 -6.14 -15.76 -4.51
N MET A 77 -5.15 -15.28 -5.25
CA MET A 77 -3.77 -15.28 -4.79
C MET A 77 -3.68 -14.40 -3.54
N THR A 78 -3.16 -14.95 -2.44
CA THR A 78 -3.00 -14.19 -1.20
C THR A 78 -1.52 -14.05 -0.84
N VAL A 79 -1.09 -12.79 -0.68
CA VAL A 79 0.22 -12.40 -0.17
C VAL A 79 0.03 -12.00 1.28
N TYR A 80 0.49 -12.83 2.22
CA TYR A 80 0.49 -12.56 3.64
C TYR A 80 1.75 -11.80 4.01
N VAL A 81 1.60 -10.62 4.62
CA VAL A 81 2.72 -9.71 4.89
C VAL A 81 2.89 -9.53 6.39
N ALA A 82 4.04 -9.91 6.92
CA ALA A 82 4.39 -9.72 8.32
C ALA A 82 4.67 -8.24 8.64
N PRO A 83 4.56 -7.83 9.91
CA PRO A 83 4.97 -6.49 10.33
C PRO A 83 6.41 -6.16 9.94
N TYR A 84 6.59 -5.13 9.13
CA TYR A 84 7.87 -4.58 8.69
C TYR A 84 7.65 -3.33 7.80
N VAL A 85 8.73 -2.64 7.45
CA VAL A 85 8.74 -1.60 6.41
C VAL A 85 9.33 -2.18 5.12
N TYR A 86 8.55 -2.19 4.06
CA TYR A 86 8.90 -2.77 2.76
C TYR A 86 9.02 -1.66 1.72
N TRP A 87 10.25 -1.31 1.38
CA TRP A 87 10.53 -0.34 0.33
C TRP A 87 10.41 -0.98 -1.05
N ILE A 88 9.67 -0.31 -1.96
CA ILE A 88 9.58 -0.75 -3.37
C ILE A 88 10.75 -0.27 -4.22
N ASP A 89 11.56 0.65 -3.69
CA ASP A 89 12.75 1.23 -4.28
C ASP A 89 13.69 1.66 -3.15
N ASP A 90 14.99 1.75 -3.41
CA ASP A 90 15.96 2.23 -2.41
C ASP A 90 15.61 3.69 -2.01
N PRO A 91 15.25 3.94 -0.74
CA PRO A 91 14.89 5.27 -0.28
C PRO A 91 16.05 6.28 -0.36
N ALA A 92 17.28 5.82 -0.44
CA ALA A 92 18.48 6.66 -0.57
C ALA A 92 18.90 6.90 -2.02
N ALA A 93 18.33 6.20 -3.00
CA ALA A 93 18.69 6.35 -4.40
C ALA A 93 18.38 7.76 -4.93
N THR A 94 19.28 8.30 -5.73
CA THR A 94 19.24 9.67 -6.27
C THR A 94 19.02 9.71 -7.79
N ASP A 95 18.97 8.56 -8.43
CA ASP A 95 18.69 8.44 -9.85
C ASP A 95 17.28 8.93 -10.21
N THR A 96 17.05 9.19 -11.48
CA THR A 96 15.73 9.55 -11.99
C THR A 96 14.99 8.30 -12.42
N VAL A 97 13.81 8.07 -11.84
CA VAL A 97 12.94 6.95 -12.22
C VAL A 97 12.51 7.12 -13.67
N GLN A 98 12.81 6.15 -14.49
CA GLN A 98 12.51 6.19 -15.92
C GLN A 98 11.06 5.79 -16.19
N LYS A 99 10.54 6.27 -17.30
CA LYS A 99 9.22 5.86 -17.82
C LYS A 99 9.16 4.33 -17.89
N THR A 100 8.09 3.77 -17.33
CA THR A 100 7.87 2.33 -17.33
C THR A 100 7.53 1.83 -18.74
N GLU A 101 8.19 0.76 -19.17
CA GLU A 101 7.95 0.18 -20.49
C GLU A 101 6.47 -0.21 -20.66
N GLY A 102 5.89 0.15 -21.79
CA GLY A 102 4.47 -0.10 -22.07
C GLY A 102 3.48 0.90 -21.45
N TYR A 103 3.95 1.88 -20.66
CA TYR A 103 3.12 2.86 -19.99
C TYR A 103 3.54 4.30 -20.35
N SER A 104 2.63 5.26 -20.10
CA SER A 104 2.88 6.69 -20.36
C SER A 104 3.62 7.40 -19.24
N VAL A 105 3.64 6.82 -18.04
CA VAL A 105 4.23 7.42 -16.83
C VAL A 105 5.18 6.44 -16.13
N PRO A 106 6.08 6.94 -15.27
CA PRO A 106 6.87 6.09 -14.39
C PRO A 106 6.02 5.46 -13.29
N TYR A 107 6.12 4.14 -13.15
CA TYR A 107 5.62 3.38 -12.01
C TYR A 107 6.79 2.85 -11.19
N GLY A 108 6.68 2.90 -9.87
CA GLY A 108 7.65 2.27 -8.98
C GLY A 108 7.62 0.75 -9.13
N MET A 109 6.41 0.19 -9.27
CA MET A 109 6.23 -1.24 -9.47
C MET A 109 4.95 -1.54 -10.25
N VAL A 110 5.04 -2.49 -11.20
CA VAL A 110 3.88 -3.05 -11.90
C VAL A 110 3.61 -4.45 -11.37
N VAL A 111 2.39 -4.69 -10.89
CA VAL A 111 1.94 -5.95 -10.31
C VAL A 111 0.87 -6.56 -11.22
N ASN A 112 1.09 -7.79 -11.68
CA ASN A 112 0.19 -8.50 -12.59
C ASN A 112 -0.41 -9.71 -11.89
N SER A 113 -1.72 -9.66 -11.60
CA SER A 113 -2.47 -10.76 -10.99
C SER A 113 -3.95 -10.56 -11.27
N GLU A 114 -4.64 -11.58 -11.74
CA GLU A 114 -6.07 -11.43 -12.05
C GLU A 114 -6.89 -11.23 -10.76
N TYR A 115 -6.64 -12.05 -9.74
CA TYR A 115 -7.30 -11.97 -8.43
C TYR A 115 -6.25 -11.98 -7.33
N LEU A 116 -6.01 -10.83 -6.72
CA LEU A 116 -4.96 -10.62 -5.72
C LEU A 116 -5.53 -10.12 -4.40
N THR A 117 -5.09 -10.73 -3.32
CA THR A 117 -5.24 -10.21 -1.96
C THR A 117 -3.87 -9.96 -1.35
N ILE A 118 -3.63 -8.76 -0.85
CA ILE A 118 -2.46 -8.42 -0.01
C ILE A 118 -2.98 -8.20 1.40
N LYS A 119 -2.55 -9.04 2.34
CA LYS A 119 -3.06 -9.04 3.72
C LYS A 119 -1.93 -8.89 4.73
N GLY A 120 -1.92 -7.78 5.45
CA GLY A 120 -1.07 -7.59 6.62
C GLY A 120 -1.48 -8.52 7.76
N LEU A 121 -0.50 -9.15 8.38
CA LEU A 121 -0.67 -10.01 9.56
C LEU A 121 -0.55 -9.16 10.83
N THR A 122 -1.48 -8.26 10.99
CA THR A 122 -1.56 -7.29 12.09
C THR A 122 -2.99 -6.78 12.24
N GLY A 123 -3.35 -6.39 13.46
CA GLY A 123 -4.57 -5.61 13.72
C GLY A 123 -4.37 -4.11 13.50
N ASN A 124 -3.12 -3.62 13.54
CA ASN A 124 -2.79 -2.21 13.33
C ASN A 124 -2.09 -2.04 11.96
N PRO A 125 -2.70 -1.37 10.97
CA PRO A 125 -2.12 -1.20 9.65
C PRO A 125 -0.80 -0.43 9.62
N ASP A 126 -0.45 0.35 10.66
CA ASP A 126 0.85 1.02 10.78
C ASP A 126 2.02 0.04 10.91
N ASN A 127 1.74 -1.21 11.30
CA ASN A 127 2.76 -2.23 11.50
C ASN A 127 3.24 -2.89 10.19
N VAL A 128 2.48 -2.77 9.12
CA VAL A 128 2.83 -3.32 7.79
C VAL A 128 2.82 -2.19 6.78
N VAL A 129 4.00 -1.73 6.36
CA VAL A 129 4.13 -0.54 5.52
C VAL A 129 4.77 -0.91 4.18
N LEU A 130 4.02 -0.70 3.09
CA LEU A 130 4.56 -0.71 1.73
C LEU A 130 4.95 0.73 1.38
N ALA A 131 6.25 0.99 1.28
CA ALA A 131 6.81 2.35 1.26
C ALA A 131 7.46 2.71 -0.08
N GLY A 132 7.30 3.98 -0.47
CA GLY A 132 8.07 4.65 -1.51
C GLY A 132 8.37 6.08 -1.09
N ASN A 133 9.31 6.74 -1.76
CA ASN A 133 9.61 8.14 -1.47
C ASN A 133 10.01 8.94 -2.73
N ARG A 134 9.46 8.57 -3.88
CA ARG A 134 9.64 9.29 -5.14
C ARG A 134 8.39 10.10 -5.46
N GLY A 135 8.57 11.23 -6.12
CA GLY A 135 7.51 12.01 -6.71
C GLY A 135 7.89 12.43 -8.13
N GLN A 136 7.07 13.24 -8.78
CA GLN A 136 7.28 13.71 -10.15
C GLN A 136 8.68 14.34 -10.36
N SER A 137 9.19 15.08 -9.38
CA SER A 137 10.53 15.70 -9.45
C SER A 137 11.67 14.68 -9.46
N HIS A 138 11.41 13.42 -9.15
CA HIS A 138 12.36 12.32 -9.15
C HIS A 138 12.11 11.33 -10.31
N ALA A 139 11.25 11.72 -11.26
CA ALA A 139 10.84 10.88 -12.38
C ALA A 139 11.08 11.58 -13.72
N SER A 140 11.36 10.81 -14.77
CA SER A 140 11.76 11.34 -16.08
C SER A 140 10.61 11.92 -16.89
N ASN A 141 9.37 11.52 -16.62
CA ASN A 141 8.24 11.87 -17.45
C ASN A 141 6.91 11.68 -16.72
N GLY A 142 6.13 12.75 -16.64
CA GLY A 142 4.80 12.72 -16.05
C GLY A 142 4.76 12.53 -14.55
N ASN A 143 3.60 12.13 -14.06
CA ASN A 143 3.36 11.91 -12.63
C ASN A 143 3.92 10.55 -12.21
N TYR A 144 4.64 10.52 -11.09
CA TYR A 144 5.09 9.26 -10.51
C TYR A 144 3.93 8.55 -9.81
N THR A 145 3.81 7.25 -10.00
CA THR A 145 2.87 6.39 -9.26
C THR A 145 3.63 5.20 -8.67
N MET A 146 3.44 4.93 -7.37
CA MET A 146 4.15 3.83 -6.71
C MET A 146 3.81 2.49 -7.32
N PHE A 147 2.53 2.17 -7.43
CA PHE A 147 2.06 0.89 -7.94
C PHE A 147 1.17 1.03 -9.17
N ARG A 148 1.36 0.13 -10.13
CA ARG A 148 0.35 -0.21 -11.11
C ARG A 148 -0.14 -1.62 -10.82
N PHE A 149 -1.38 -1.76 -10.37
CA PHE A 149 -2.02 -3.07 -10.18
C PHE A 149 -2.86 -3.44 -11.40
N ASN A 150 -2.39 -4.41 -12.16
CA ASN A 150 -3.15 -5.02 -13.25
C ASN A 150 -3.90 -6.24 -12.69
N CYS A 151 -5.05 -5.98 -12.05
CA CYS A 151 -5.88 -6.98 -11.41
C CYS A 151 -7.26 -6.99 -12.06
N SER A 152 -7.37 -7.65 -13.20
CA SER A 152 -8.58 -7.60 -14.05
C SER A 152 -9.84 -8.12 -13.36
N GLY A 153 -9.73 -9.07 -12.43
CA GLY A 153 -10.83 -9.60 -11.65
C GLY A 153 -11.09 -8.81 -10.37
N ALA A 154 -10.12 -8.81 -9.47
CA ALA A 154 -10.23 -8.09 -8.20
C ALA A 154 -8.88 -7.87 -7.51
N LEU A 155 -8.74 -6.72 -6.87
CA LEU A 155 -7.70 -6.42 -5.88
C LEU A 155 -8.34 -6.24 -4.50
N THR A 156 -7.81 -6.96 -3.51
CA THR A 156 -8.16 -6.77 -2.10
C THR A 156 -6.91 -6.43 -1.31
N VAL A 157 -6.96 -5.38 -0.50
CA VAL A 157 -5.89 -5.00 0.44
C VAL A 157 -6.44 -4.89 1.85
N LYS A 158 -5.76 -5.49 2.82
CA LYS A 158 -6.22 -5.53 4.22
C LYS A 158 -5.08 -5.31 5.19
N ASN A 159 -5.34 -4.53 6.23
CA ASN A 159 -4.45 -4.35 7.38
C ASN A 159 -3.04 -3.91 6.97
N ILE A 160 -2.92 -2.99 6.02
CA ILE A 160 -1.64 -2.47 5.55
C ILE A 160 -1.68 -0.95 5.39
N THR A 161 -0.51 -0.35 5.47
CA THR A 161 -0.25 1.01 5.00
C THR A 161 0.42 0.97 3.64
N ILE A 162 -0.10 1.72 2.68
CA ILE A 162 0.61 2.08 1.45
C ILE A 162 0.94 3.56 1.57
N GLY A 163 2.23 3.90 1.60
CA GLY A 163 2.66 5.27 1.88
C GLY A 163 3.77 5.75 0.97
N ASN A 164 3.64 7.01 0.53
CA ASN A 164 4.71 7.73 -0.13
C ASN A 164 5.31 8.76 0.83
N TYR A 165 6.54 8.51 1.26
CA TYR A 165 7.27 9.30 2.24
C TYR A 165 8.24 10.30 1.58
N CYS A 166 7.88 10.82 0.42
CA CYS A 166 8.64 11.86 -0.25
C CYS A 166 8.61 13.18 0.55
N SER A 167 7.44 13.56 1.07
CA SER A 167 7.22 14.83 1.79
C SER A 167 6.71 14.67 3.22
N VAL A 168 6.78 13.47 3.78
CA VAL A 168 6.41 13.16 5.16
C VAL A 168 7.38 12.13 5.73
N ASP A 169 7.70 12.27 7.04
CA ASP A 169 8.55 11.29 7.72
C ASP A 169 7.80 9.97 7.92
N LEU A 170 8.52 8.86 7.84
CA LEU A 170 8.04 7.56 8.25
C LEU A 170 8.51 7.30 9.69
N ASP A 171 7.57 7.26 10.61
CA ASP A 171 7.79 6.86 12.01
C ASP A 171 7.20 5.46 12.21
N TYR A 172 8.06 4.44 12.20
CA TYR A 172 7.62 3.06 12.32
C TYR A 172 7.46 2.63 13.78
N PRO A 173 6.26 2.16 14.19
CA PRO A 173 5.95 2.02 15.62
C PRO A 173 6.67 0.87 16.32
N LEU A 174 7.13 -0.16 15.60
CA LEU A 174 7.69 -1.37 16.22
C LEU A 174 9.22 -1.35 16.31
N MET A 175 9.90 -0.55 15.47
CA MET A 175 11.36 -0.51 15.41
C MET A 175 11.84 0.84 14.86
N SER A 176 12.41 1.67 15.69
CA SER A 176 12.85 3.02 15.31
C SER A 176 13.98 3.04 14.26
N GLU A 177 14.73 1.95 14.14
CA GLU A 177 15.77 1.77 13.13
C GLU A 177 15.21 1.72 11.70
N LEU A 178 13.91 1.47 11.56
CA LEU A 178 13.19 1.49 10.28
C LEU A 178 12.54 2.84 9.97
N ASN A 179 12.69 3.83 10.84
CA ASN A 179 12.24 5.19 10.57
C ASN A 179 13.00 5.78 9.39
N GLN A 180 12.32 6.61 8.61
CA GLN A 180 12.92 7.28 7.46
C GLN A 180 12.47 8.73 7.42
N ALA A 181 13.44 9.66 7.39
CA ALA A 181 13.14 11.07 7.17
C ALA A 181 12.61 11.29 5.73
N LYS A 182 11.69 12.22 5.58
CA LYS A 182 11.19 12.63 4.27
C LYS A 182 12.34 13.06 3.35
N ARG A 183 12.14 12.84 2.07
CA ARG A 183 13.13 13.18 1.05
C ARG A 183 13.24 14.69 0.81
N THR A 184 12.11 15.41 0.85
CA THR A 184 12.05 16.82 0.54
C THR A 184 10.84 17.48 1.22
N GLU A 185 10.92 18.79 1.42
CA GLU A 185 9.78 19.62 1.83
C GLU A 185 8.85 19.95 0.66
N THR A 186 9.32 19.78 -0.57
CA THR A 186 8.58 20.19 -1.76
C THR A 186 7.49 19.20 -2.09
N ILE A 187 6.25 19.69 -2.19
CA ILE A 187 5.13 18.90 -2.71
C ILE A 187 5.30 18.74 -4.22
N THR A 188 5.17 17.52 -4.68
CA THR A 188 5.30 17.14 -6.09
C THR A 188 4.18 16.16 -6.44
N GLN A 189 3.84 16.00 -7.71
CA GLN A 189 2.77 15.09 -8.10
C GLN A 189 3.21 13.64 -7.97
N ALA A 190 2.39 12.85 -7.28
CA ALA A 190 2.54 11.40 -7.19
C ALA A 190 1.23 10.76 -6.70
N GLN A 191 1.05 9.50 -7.07
CA GLN A 191 -0.05 8.66 -6.61
C GLN A 191 0.51 7.43 -5.91
N LEU A 192 -0.27 6.80 -5.03
CA LEU A 192 0.11 5.52 -4.42
C LEU A 192 -0.17 4.36 -5.37
N ALA A 193 -1.29 4.39 -6.07
CA ALA A 193 -1.63 3.30 -6.98
C ALA A 193 -2.59 3.71 -8.10
N ASP A 194 -2.34 3.14 -9.27
CA ASP A 194 -3.32 2.97 -10.33
C ASP A 194 -3.79 1.51 -10.34
N VAL A 195 -5.09 1.29 -10.29
CA VAL A 195 -5.68 -0.04 -10.33
C VAL A 195 -6.46 -0.23 -11.64
N SER A 196 -5.99 -1.13 -12.49
CA SER A 196 -6.77 -1.52 -13.67
C SER A 196 -7.54 -2.79 -13.37
N GLY A 197 -8.84 -2.74 -13.53
CA GLY A 197 -9.72 -3.85 -13.28
C GLY A 197 -11.09 -3.42 -12.80
N ASP A 198 -11.93 -4.39 -12.47
CA ASP A 198 -13.31 -4.14 -12.09
C ASP A 198 -13.43 -3.73 -10.62
N LYS A 199 -12.82 -4.50 -9.71
CA LYS A 199 -13.08 -4.38 -8.27
C LYS A 199 -11.82 -4.11 -7.48
N MET A 200 -11.91 -3.11 -6.61
CA MET A 200 -10.96 -2.91 -5.53
C MET A 200 -11.69 -2.86 -4.19
N PHE A 201 -11.19 -3.62 -3.23
CA PHE A 201 -11.64 -3.58 -1.85
C PHE A 201 -10.45 -3.33 -0.92
N ALA A 202 -10.57 -2.31 -0.08
CA ALA A 202 -9.60 -2.04 0.99
C ALA A 202 -10.32 -2.06 2.35
N ASP A 203 -9.72 -2.72 3.33
CA ASP A 203 -10.26 -2.87 4.67
C ASP A 203 -9.17 -2.67 5.72
N ASN A 204 -9.40 -1.74 6.66
CA ASN A 204 -8.44 -1.39 7.69
C ASN A 204 -7.05 -1.06 7.14
N CYS A 205 -6.98 -0.11 6.20
CA CYS A 205 -5.76 0.32 5.53
C CYS A 205 -5.49 1.81 5.75
N ASN A 206 -4.21 2.18 5.70
CA ASN A 206 -3.79 3.58 5.62
C ASN A 206 -3.21 3.87 4.24
N PHE A 207 -3.61 5.00 3.67
CA PHE A 207 -3.10 5.52 2.40
C PHE A 207 -2.48 6.88 2.65
N ILE A 208 -1.15 6.90 2.76
CA ILE A 208 -0.38 8.07 3.18
C ILE A 208 0.25 8.73 1.96
N SER A 209 -0.31 9.87 1.54
CA SER A 209 0.26 10.64 0.44
C SER A 209 -0.03 12.12 0.66
N ARG A 210 0.99 12.86 1.07
CA ARG A 210 0.91 14.34 1.15
C ARG A 210 1.47 14.99 -0.11
N LEU A 211 1.21 14.36 -1.24
CA LEU A 211 1.59 14.80 -2.58
C LEU A 211 0.33 15.17 -3.37
N ASN A 212 0.51 15.97 -4.39
CA ASN A 212 -0.60 16.56 -5.15
C ASN A 212 -1.10 15.58 -6.21
N LEU A 213 -1.91 14.63 -5.83
CA LEU A 213 -2.80 13.79 -6.64
C LEU A 213 -3.55 12.81 -5.74
N ASP A 214 -4.64 12.23 -6.26
CA ASP A 214 -5.40 11.21 -5.55
C ASP A 214 -4.54 9.99 -5.18
N PRO A 215 -4.65 9.47 -3.97
CA PRO A 215 -3.86 8.34 -3.53
C PRO A 215 -4.05 7.09 -4.40
N ILE A 216 -5.31 6.77 -4.72
CA ILE A 216 -5.63 5.57 -5.51
C ILE A 216 -6.66 5.91 -6.58
N ASN A 217 -6.40 5.45 -7.80
CA ASN A 217 -7.22 5.70 -8.97
C ASN A 217 -7.45 4.41 -9.77
N GLY A 218 -8.49 4.37 -10.56
CA GLY A 218 -8.63 3.54 -11.75
C GLY A 218 -9.58 2.36 -11.71
N ALA A 219 -9.84 1.70 -10.57
CA ALA A 219 -10.79 0.58 -10.55
C ALA A 219 -12.22 1.02 -10.91
N SER A 220 -12.95 0.19 -11.67
CA SER A 220 -14.31 0.51 -12.07
C SER A 220 -15.29 0.58 -10.88
N ARG A 221 -15.04 -0.23 -9.85
CA ARG A 221 -15.78 -0.25 -8.58
C ARG A 221 -14.81 -0.35 -7.43
N SER A 222 -14.84 0.62 -6.52
CA SER A 222 -13.96 0.63 -5.34
C SER A 222 -14.78 0.77 -4.06
N LEU A 223 -14.41 -0.02 -3.05
CA LEU A 223 -14.95 0.06 -1.70
C LEU A 223 -13.79 0.16 -0.70
N TYR A 224 -13.82 1.21 0.10
CA TYR A 224 -12.89 1.44 1.20
C TYR A 224 -13.67 1.37 2.51
N ASN A 225 -13.29 0.45 3.39
CA ASN A 225 -13.92 0.25 4.69
C ASN A 225 -12.92 0.50 5.80
N ASN A 226 -13.27 1.39 6.73
CA ASN A 226 -12.41 1.71 7.89
C ASN A 226 -10.95 2.02 7.49
N CYS A 227 -10.79 2.87 6.48
CA CYS A 227 -9.48 3.28 5.97
C CYS A 227 -9.16 4.72 6.35
N HIS A 228 -7.89 5.01 6.53
CA HIS A 228 -7.36 6.36 6.72
C HIS A 228 -6.67 6.85 5.45
N PHE A 229 -6.92 8.12 5.08
CA PHE A 229 -6.30 8.76 3.92
C PHE A 229 -5.62 10.05 4.33
N GLU A 230 -4.37 10.24 3.91
CA GLU A 230 -3.70 11.54 3.91
C GLU A 230 -3.51 12.03 2.48
N SER A 231 -3.88 13.29 2.22
CA SER A 231 -3.85 13.88 0.88
C SER A 231 -3.62 15.38 0.93
N THR A 232 -3.21 15.96 -0.21
CA THR A 232 -3.19 17.41 -0.40
C THR A 232 -4.38 17.87 -1.24
N ASP A 233 -4.17 18.36 -2.43
CA ASP A 233 -5.21 18.74 -3.38
C ASP A 233 -5.36 17.68 -4.48
N ASP A 234 -6.44 17.76 -5.24
CA ASP A 234 -6.84 16.80 -6.28
C ASP A 234 -6.95 15.35 -5.75
N ALA A 235 -7.36 15.21 -4.49
CA ALA A 235 -7.19 14.00 -3.71
C ALA A 235 -8.24 12.92 -3.97
N LEU A 236 -9.46 13.30 -4.30
CA LEU A 236 -10.58 12.39 -4.45
C LEU A 236 -11.27 12.63 -5.78
N ASN A 237 -10.95 11.84 -6.76
CA ASN A 237 -11.56 11.89 -8.09
C ASN A 237 -12.08 10.53 -8.57
N ALA A 238 -12.17 9.54 -7.68
CA ALA A 238 -12.49 8.17 -8.02
C ALA A 238 -13.98 7.85 -7.91
N ASN A 239 -14.41 6.82 -8.62
CA ASN A 239 -15.68 6.15 -8.40
C ASN A 239 -15.54 5.20 -7.22
N ALA A 240 -15.95 5.62 -6.03
CA ALA A 240 -15.73 4.82 -4.84
C ALA A 240 -16.85 4.97 -3.81
N VAL A 241 -16.98 3.95 -2.98
CA VAL A 241 -17.75 3.99 -1.73
C VAL A 241 -16.77 3.93 -0.58
N TYR A 242 -16.86 4.91 0.32
CA TYR A 242 -16.06 5.01 1.54
C TYR A 242 -16.98 4.81 2.74
N VAL A 243 -16.67 3.83 3.59
CA VAL A 243 -17.47 3.48 4.77
C VAL A 243 -16.60 3.59 6.01
N GLY A 244 -17.00 4.43 6.97
CA GLY A 244 -16.27 4.62 8.23
C GLY A 244 -14.81 5.07 8.05
N CYS A 245 -14.50 5.72 6.94
CA CYS A 245 -13.15 6.21 6.64
C CYS A 245 -12.91 7.58 7.26
N ASP A 246 -11.65 7.89 7.52
CA ASP A 246 -11.23 9.22 7.92
C ASP A 246 -10.17 9.78 6.94
N PHE A 247 -10.26 11.10 6.74
CA PHE A 247 -9.46 11.83 5.76
C PHE A 247 -8.78 13.01 6.44
N ASP A 248 -7.46 13.07 6.32
CA ASP A 248 -6.66 14.22 6.69
C ASP A 248 -6.19 14.96 5.42
N PHE A 249 -6.75 16.14 5.19
CA PHE A 249 -6.41 16.98 4.04
C PHE A 249 -5.40 18.06 4.41
N TYR A 250 -4.27 18.06 3.72
CA TYR A 250 -3.17 19.01 3.89
C TYR A 250 -3.11 20.09 2.80
N GLY A 251 -4.08 20.12 1.92
CA GLY A 251 -4.26 21.10 0.86
C GLY A 251 -5.66 21.72 0.90
N ASN A 252 -5.90 22.68 0.01
CA ASN A 252 -7.13 23.48 -0.02
C ASN A 252 -8.17 23.02 -1.07
N ARG A 253 -7.89 21.96 -1.83
CA ARG A 253 -8.79 21.43 -2.86
C ARG A 253 -8.79 19.89 -2.83
N PRO A 254 -9.39 19.28 -1.80
CA PRO A 254 -9.37 17.82 -1.64
C PRO A 254 -10.17 17.08 -2.71
N LEU A 255 -11.24 17.70 -3.23
CA LEU A 255 -12.05 17.13 -4.32
C LEU A 255 -11.76 17.88 -5.62
N TYR A 256 -11.26 17.15 -6.62
CA TYR A 256 -11.03 17.71 -7.93
C TYR A 256 -12.24 17.50 -8.84
N SER A 257 -12.57 16.26 -9.10
CA SER A 257 -13.77 15.89 -9.85
C SER A 257 -14.16 14.46 -9.51
N SER A 258 -15.42 14.15 -9.67
CA SER A 258 -15.89 12.77 -9.73
C SER A 258 -16.46 12.51 -11.13
N TYR A 259 -16.35 11.27 -11.58
CA TYR A 259 -16.90 10.84 -12.87
C TYR A 259 -17.55 9.46 -12.74
N GLY A 260 -18.30 9.05 -13.76
CA GLY A 260 -19.07 7.82 -13.69
C GLY A 260 -20.18 7.90 -12.64
N THR A 261 -20.18 7.02 -11.66
CA THR A 261 -21.17 6.97 -10.57
C THR A 261 -20.88 7.93 -9.43
N GLY A 262 -19.69 8.54 -9.42
CA GLY A 262 -19.24 9.45 -8.37
C GLY A 262 -18.77 8.74 -7.11
N SER A 263 -18.55 9.51 -6.05
CA SER A 263 -18.10 9.01 -4.73
C SER A 263 -19.20 9.11 -3.70
N THR A 264 -19.30 8.08 -2.84
CA THR A 264 -20.26 8.03 -1.72
C THR A 264 -19.50 7.87 -0.42
N PHE A 265 -19.83 8.69 0.59
CA PHE A 265 -19.19 8.69 1.91
C PHE A 265 -20.25 8.36 2.98
N LEU A 266 -20.04 7.27 3.71
CA LEU A 266 -20.94 6.77 4.75
C LEU A 266 -20.22 6.72 6.09
N GLY A 267 -20.62 7.57 7.04
CA GLY A 267 -20.01 7.63 8.37
C GLY A 267 -18.52 8.03 8.35
N CYS A 268 -18.12 8.85 7.40
CA CYS A 268 -16.75 9.30 7.25
C CYS A 268 -16.46 10.59 8.02
N THR A 269 -15.19 10.80 8.37
CA THR A 269 -14.69 12.02 9.01
C THR A 269 -13.69 12.71 8.09
N PHE A 270 -13.81 14.04 8.00
CA PHE A 270 -12.92 14.88 7.17
C PHE A 270 -12.24 15.90 8.06
N ASN A 271 -10.91 15.87 8.10
CA ASN A 271 -10.09 16.78 8.88
C ASN A 271 -9.29 17.68 7.95
N CYS A 272 -9.48 18.99 8.07
CA CYS A 272 -8.64 19.98 7.42
C CYS A 272 -7.37 20.19 8.23
N LYS A 273 -6.23 19.83 7.67
CA LYS A 273 -4.89 20.05 8.24
C LYS A 273 -4.15 21.17 7.51
N ILE A 274 -4.84 22.25 7.13
CA ILE A 274 -4.24 23.36 6.39
C ILE A 274 -3.22 24.05 7.32
N LEU A 275 -1.97 24.05 6.89
CA LEU A 275 -0.86 24.61 7.67
C LEU A 275 -0.74 26.11 7.54
N ASN A 276 -1.33 26.72 6.50
CA ASN A 276 -1.32 28.17 6.28
C ASN A 276 -2.72 28.76 6.55
N VAL A 277 -2.88 29.40 7.69
CA VAL A 277 -4.13 30.05 8.10
C VAL A 277 -4.50 31.29 7.25
N GLU A 278 -3.59 31.80 6.42
CA GLU A 278 -3.86 32.89 5.47
C GLU A 278 -4.46 32.39 4.15
N ALA A 279 -4.36 31.08 3.86
CA ALA A 279 -4.99 30.49 2.71
C ALA A 279 -6.48 30.21 3.05
N GLU A 280 -7.38 30.95 2.48
CA GLU A 280 -8.81 30.66 2.58
C GLU A 280 -9.08 29.25 2.05
N PRO A 281 -9.77 28.37 2.80
CA PRO A 281 -10.20 27.07 2.30
C PRO A 281 -11.30 27.29 1.28
N THR A 282 -10.91 27.47 0.02
CA THR A 282 -11.79 28.00 -1.01
C THR A 282 -12.74 26.98 -1.61
N GLN A 283 -12.52 25.69 -1.47
CA GLN A 283 -13.38 24.67 -2.09
C GLN A 283 -13.25 23.31 -1.41
N PHE A 284 -13.87 23.12 -0.25
CA PHE A 284 -13.93 21.80 0.36
C PHE A 284 -14.97 20.91 -0.32
N PHE A 285 -16.10 21.47 -0.67
CA PHE A 285 -17.18 20.77 -1.37
C PHE A 285 -17.96 21.79 -2.19
N THR A 286 -18.00 21.64 -3.48
CA THR A 286 -18.90 22.36 -4.36
C THR A 286 -19.86 21.39 -5.03
#